data_6da7bf11eb47790745af88d38dc42970
#
_entry.id   6da7bf11eb47790745af88d38dc42970
#
_cell.length_a   1.000
_cell.length_b   1.000
_cell.length_c   1.000
_cell.angle_alpha   90.00
_cell.angle_beta   90.00
_cell.angle_gamma   90.00
#
_symmetry.space_group_name_H-M   'P 1'
#
loop_
_entity.id
_entity.type
_entity.pdbx_description
1 polymer ?
#
loop_
_entity_poly.entity_id
_entity_poly.type
_entity_poly.pdbx_seq_one_letter_code
_entity_poly.pdbx_strand_id
1 'polypeptide(L)'
;MNVKYDYERIVQGILDIGEAMIRCGAENFRLQDSLYRICRSYGFVKYDIFVIPSNIQITAETPEGQIITQIRLVEIGECDFDKLDYLNNLCRKVCKEKPDAKEMRRQFEEVMGRPEQKWYTHYAAGILGGTGFAVFFGCDIRDAIIAVIVSIVIVAAGNWLAEREKNLLAYNLILSFIAEMIILLSVKFGFADHEERIMIGIVMLLISGLSTTNGIRDLLQKDFISGSINIMNSMPVSYTHLRAHETEL
;
A
#
# COMPACT_ATOMS: atom_id res chain seq x y z
N MET A 1 4.81 -2.51 -42.00
CA MET A 1 4.05 -1.29 -41.66
C MET A 1 4.74 -0.68 -40.41
N ASN A 2 5.48 0.42 -40.60
CA ASN A 2 6.04 1.14 -39.43
C ASN A 2 4.87 1.81 -38.69
N VAL A 3 4.44 1.24 -37.58
CA VAL A 3 3.49 1.90 -36.69
C VAL A 3 4.26 3.06 -36.07
N LYS A 4 3.92 4.28 -36.47
CA LYS A 4 4.50 5.48 -35.85
C LYS A 4 3.82 5.64 -34.49
N TYR A 5 4.52 5.25 -33.41
CA TYR A 5 4.03 5.42 -32.06
C TYR A 5 4.07 6.91 -31.65
N ASP A 6 3.04 7.35 -30.95
CA ASP A 6 3.09 8.60 -30.18
C ASP A 6 3.81 8.30 -28.85
N TYR A 7 5.13 8.39 -28.86
CA TYR A 7 5.98 8.02 -27.75
C TYR A 7 5.69 8.83 -26.48
N GLU A 8 5.29 10.09 -26.61
CA GLU A 8 4.92 10.91 -25.44
C GLU A 8 3.70 10.34 -24.73
N ARG A 9 2.65 9.98 -25.49
CA ARG A 9 1.45 9.36 -24.92
C ARG A 9 1.70 7.92 -24.45
N ILE A 10 2.62 7.20 -25.06
CA ILE A 10 3.02 5.88 -24.56
C ILE A 10 3.68 6.03 -23.19
N VAL A 11 4.61 6.98 -23.01
CA VAL A 11 5.24 7.24 -21.71
C VAL A 11 4.19 7.66 -20.66
N GLN A 12 3.19 8.47 -21.03
CA GLN A 12 2.06 8.79 -20.14
C GLN A 12 1.31 7.53 -19.70
N GLY A 13 0.97 6.65 -20.63
CA GLY A 13 0.29 5.40 -20.31
C GLY A 13 1.12 4.47 -19.42
N ILE A 14 2.44 4.42 -19.62
CA ILE A 14 3.37 3.67 -18.77
C ILE A 14 3.36 4.25 -17.34
N LEU A 15 3.37 5.59 -17.20
CA LEU A 15 3.29 6.25 -15.90
C LEU A 15 1.93 6.04 -15.22
N ASP A 16 0.82 6.05 -15.97
CA ASP A 16 -0.53 5.79 -15.42
C ASP A 16 -0.61 4.37 -14.83
N ILE A 17 -0.06 3.37 -15.53
CA ILE A 17 0.04 2.00 -15.03
C ILE A 17 0.94 1.95 -13.78
N GLY A 18 2.09 2.62 -13.82
CA GLY A 18 3.04 2.66 -12.71
C GLY A 18 2.44 3.29 -11.45
N GLU A 19 1.76 4.42 -11.58
CA GLU A 19 1.06 5.09 -10.49
C GLU A 19 0.01 4.16 -9.85
N ALA A 20 -0.84 3.54 -10.67
CA ALA A 20 -1.85 2.61 -10.20
C ALA A 20 -1.23 1.41 -9.47
N MET A 21 -0.10 0.89 -9.95
CA MET A 21 0.60 -0.22 -9.29
C MET A 21 1.15 0.16 -7.92
N ILE A 22 1.78 1.35 -7.77
CA ILE A 22 2.24 1.83 -6.44
C ILE A 22 1.05 1.99 -5.50
N ARG A 23 -0.02 2.64 -5.94
CA ARG A 23 -1.23 2.84 -5.14
C ARG A 23 -1.85 1.53 -4.67
N CYS A 24 -1.74 0.46 -5.45
CA CYS A 24 -2.18 -0.88 -5.09
C CYS A 24 -1.16 -1.66 -4.23
N GLY A 25 -0.04 -1.07 -3.83
CA GLY A 25 0.95 -1.69 -2.96
C GLY A 25 2.04 -2.47 -3.68
N ALA A 26 2.32 -2.14 -4.95
CA ALA A 26 3.44 -2.75 -5.66
C ALA A 26 4.78 -2.44 -4.99
N GLU A 27 5.66 -3.40 -5.05
CA GLU A 27 7.05 -3.30 -4.66
C GLU A 27 7.83 -2.45 -5.68
N ASN A 28 8.57 -1.43 -5.22
CA ASN A 28 9.25 -0.46 -6.09
C ASN A 28 10.17 -1.12 -7.12
N PHE A 29 10.96 -2.10 -6.70
CA PHE A 29 11.88 -2.81 -7.60
C PHE A 29 11.14 -3.59 -8.69
N ARG A 30 10.05 -4.30 -8.34
CA ARG A 30 9.25 -5.04 -9.32
C ARG A 30 8.52 -4.13 -10.28
N LEU A 31 8.04 -3.00 -9.77
CA LEU A 31 7.45 -1.98 -10.63
C LEU A 31 8.48 -1.46 -11.63
N GLN A 32 9.64 -1.04 -11.14
CA GLN A 32 10.72 -0.52 -11.98
C GLN A 32 11.10 -1.53 -13.07
N ASP A 33 11.28 -2.82 -12.75
CA ASP A 33 11.54 -3.88 -13.74
C ASP A 33 10.40 -4.00 -14.77
N SER A 34 9.15 -3.91 -14.34
CA SER A 34 7.99 -3.96 -15.24
C SER A 34 7.97 -2.78 -16.22
N LEU A 35 8.25 -1.56 -15.73
CA LEU A 35 8.32 -0.37 -16.58
C LEU A 35 9.52 -0.44 -17.56
N TYR A 36 10.68 -0.94 -17.11
CA TYR A 36 11.83 -1.20 -17.97
C TYR A 36 11.48 -2.15 -19.13
N ARG A 37 10.74 -3.22 -18.84
CA ARG A 37 10.30 -4.19 -19.85
C ARG A 37 9.35 -3.56 -20.88
N ILE A 38 8.43 -2.70 -20.44
CA ILE A 38 7.51 -2.00 -21.34
C ILE A 38 8.31 -1.05 -22.23
N CYS A 39 9.18 -0.19 -21.68
CA CYS A 39 10.02 0.71 -22.49
C CYS A 39 10.84 -0.05 -23.52
N ARG A 40 11.47 -1.15 -23.12
CA ARG A 40 12.22 -2.03 -24.02
C ARG A 40 11.34 -2.59 -25.15
N SER A 41 10.10 -2.98 -24.85
CA SER A 41 9.20 -3.58 -25.84
C SER A 41 8.79 -2.58 -26.93
N TYR A 42 8.66 -1.29 -26.61
CA TYR A 42 8.34 -0.23 -27.57
C TYR A 42 9.57 0.27 -28.34
N GLY A 43 10.76 -0.25 -28.06
CA GLY A 43 11.97 0.07 -28.82
C GLY A 43 12.63 1.39 -28.44
N PHE A 44 12.41 1.91 -27.26
CA PHE A 44 13.20 3.03 -26.75
C PHE A 44 14.70 2.66 -26.74
N VAL A 45 15.54 3.58 -27.20
CA VAL A 45 16.98 3.32 -27.39
C VAL A 45 17.73 3.38 -26.06
N LYS A 46 17.39 4.39 -25.25
CA LYS A 46 17.92 4.59 -23.91
C LYS A 46 16.78 5.01 -23.00
N TYR A 47 16.75 4.48 -21.78
CA TYR A 47 15.72 4.83 -20.82
C TYR A 47 16.23 4.62 -19.41
N ASP A 48 15.99 5.61 -18.58
CA ASP A 48 16.25 5.61 -17.15
C ASP A 48 14.94 5.79 -16.41
N ILE A 49 14.68 4.89 -15.46
CA ILE A 49 13.44 4.87 -14.70
C ILE A 49 13.80 4.94 -13.22
N PHE A 50 13.30 5.96 -12.55
CA PHE A 50 13.47 6.14 -11.12
C PHE A 50 12.11 6.05 -10.42
N VAL A 51 12.00 5.15 -9.45
CA VAL A 51 10.78 4.87 -8.71
C VAL A 51 11.04 4.99 -7.22
N ILE A 52 10.26 5.81 -6.56
CA ILE A 52 10.13 5.87 -5.10
C ILE A 52 8.64 5.83 -4.73
N PRO A 53 8.24 5.55 -3.48
CA PRO A 53 6.82 5.42 -3.11
C PRO A 53 5.94 6.61 -3.47
N SER A 54 6.51 7.81 -3.57
CA SER A 54 5.77 9.06 -3.85
C SER A 54 5.98 9.61 -5.26
N ASN A 55 6.85 9.00 -6.08
CA ASN A 55 7.21 9.56 -7.38
C ASN A 55 7.73 8.51 -8.36
N ILE A 56 7.35 8.65 -9.63
CA ILE A 56 7.91 7.91 -10.75
C ILE A 56 8.43 8.92 -11.76
N GLN A 57 9.69 8.75 -12.17
CA GLN A 57 10.29 9.52 -13.25
C GLN A 57 10.76 8.59 -14.35
N ILE A 58 10.44 8.91 -15.58
CA ILE A 58 10.91 8.22 -16.79
C ILE A 58 11.59 9.23 -17.69
N THR A 59 12.85 8.96 -18.04
CA THR A 59 13.55 9.64 -19.12
C THR A 59 13.87 8.61 -20.19
N ALA A 60 13.37 8.79 -21.39
CA ALA A 60 13.51 7.83 -22.47
C ALA A 60 13.85 8.52 -23.79
N GLU A 61 14.75 7.91 -24.56
CA GLU A 61 15.14 8.33 -25.91
C GLU A 61 14.43 7.46 -26.94
N THR A 62 13.71 8.11 -27.84
CA THR A 62 13.01 7.43 -28.95
C THR A 62 14.00 7.00 -30.03
N PRO A 63 13.63 6.08 -30.93
CA PRO A 63 14.47 5.71 -32.09
C PRO A 63 14.78 6.88 -33.04
N GLU A 64 14.00 7.95 -32.96
CA GLU A 64 14.18 9.18 -33.73
C GLU A 64 15.12 10.18 -33.09
N GLY A 65 15.67 9.87 -31.87
CA GLY A 65 16.58 10.70 -31.10
C GLY A 65 15.87 11.76 -30.21
N GLN A 66 14.55 11.73 -30.09
CA GLN A 66 13.84 12.63 -29.18
C GLN A 66 13.96 12.12 -27.73
N ILE A 67 14.32 13.01 -26.82
CA ILE A 67 14.37 12.72 -25.38
C ILE A 67 13.05 13.17 -24.76
N ILE A 68 12.38 12.24 -24.09
CA ILE A 68 11.12 12.45 -23.36
C ILE A 68 11.39 12.24 -21.88
N THR A 69 11.14 13.26 -21.07
CA THR A 69 11.20 13.16 -19.61
C THR A 69 9.83 13.51 -19.05
N GLN A 70 9.27 12.58 -18.27
CA GLN A 70 8.00 12.78 -17.59
C GLN A 70 8.09 12.31 -16.15
N ILE A 71 7.37 13.00 -15.26
CA ILE A 71 7.31 12.74 -13.83
C ILE A 71 5.84 12.54 -13.43
N ARG A 72 5.58 11.58 -12.55
CA ARG A 72 4.29 11.35 -11.94
C ARG A 72 4.44 11.35 -10.43
N LEU A 73 3.77 12.27 -9.74
CA LEU A 73 3.61 12.22 -8.30
C LEU A 73 2.57 11.16 -7.95
N VAL A 74 2.86 10.35 -6.94
CA VAL A 74 2.00 9.27 -6.52
C VAL A 74 1.51 9.56 -5.10
N GLU A 75 0.20 9.56 -4.92
CA GLU A 75 -0.42 9.58 -3.60
C GLU A 75 -0.49 8.14 -3.07
N ILE A 76 -0.18 7.96 -1.79
CA ILE A 76 -0.28 6.66 -1.13
C ILE A 76 -1.76 6.24 -1.15
N GLY A 77 -2.01 5.05 -1.70
CA GLY A 77 -3.33 4.44 -1.80
C GLY A 77 -3.51 3.26 -0.86
N GLU A 78 -4.70 2.73 -0.82
CA GLU A 78 -4.99 1.47 -0.14
C GLU A 78 -4.46 0.29 -0.95
N CYS A 79 -3.88 -0.70 -0.27
CA CYS A 79 -3.37 -1.91 -0.91
C CYS A 79 -4.52 -2.74 -1.49
N ASP A 80 -4.52 -2.93 -2.80
CA ASP A 80 -5.45 -3.79 -3.54
C ASP A 80 -4.67 -4.79 -4.38
N PHE A 81 -4.42 -5.97 -3.80
CA PHE A 81 -3.64 -7.02 -4.46
C PHE A 81 -4.35 -7.64 -5.65
N ASP A 82 -5.68 -7.63 -5.66
CA ASP A 82 -6.48 -8.15 -6.76
C ASP A 82 -6.31 -7.25 -7.98
N LYS A 83 -6.45 -5.94 -7.79
CA LYS A 83 -6.20 -4.93 -8.81
C LYS A 83 -4.73 -4.93 -9.26
N LEU A 84 -3.79 -5.13 -8.32
CA LEU A 84 -2.36 -5.24 -8.62
C LEU A 84 -2.06 -6.44 -9.54
N ASP A 85 -2.70 -7.60 -9.35
CA ASP A 85 -2.52 -8.75 -10.24
C ASP A 85 -3.01 -8.44 -11.65
N TYR A 86 -4.16 -7.79 -11.80
CA TYR A 86 -4.64 -7.35 -13.11
C TYR A 86 -3.72 -6.34 -13.78
N LEU A 87 -3.15 -5.40 -13.02
CA LEU A 87 -2.15 -4.44 -13.54
C LEU A 87 -0.85 -5.15 -13.98
N ASN A 88 -0.39 -6.14 -13.22
CA ASN A 88 0.75 -6.97 -13.63
C ASN A 88 0.47 -7.73 -14.93
N ASN A 89 -0.73 -8.27 -15.09
CA ASN A 89 -1.15 -8.94 -16.30
C ASN A 89 -1.26 -7.96 -17.48
N LEU A 90 -1.75 -6.73 -17.21
CA LEU A 90 -1.76 -5.65 -18.21
C LEU A 90 -0.34 -5.31 -18.68
N CYS A 91 0.64 -5.17 -17.76
CA CYS A 91 2.04 -4.94 -18.14
C CYS A 91 2.56 -6.02 -19.09
N ARG A 92 2.29 -7.30 -18.78
CA ARG A 92 2.70 -8.42 -19.65
C ARG A 92 2.03 -8.37 -21.02
N LYS A 93 0.73 -8.04 -21.05
CA LYS A 93 -0.05 -7.91 -22.28
C LYS A 93 0.47 -6.77 -23.14
N VAL A 94 0.70 -5.59 -22.54
CA VAL A 94 1.28 -4.41 -23.22
C VAL A 94 2.65 -4.72 -23.83
N CYS A 95 3.53 -5.42 -23.09
CA CYS A 95 4.82 -5.85 -23.63
C CYS A 95 4.70 -6.77 -24.83
N LYS A 96 3.69 -7.64 -24.86
CA LYS A 96 3.49 -8.63 -25.94
C LYS A 96 2.80 -8.03 -27.17
N GLU A 97 1.73 -7.28 -26.94
CA GLU A 97 0.85 -6.77 -28.00
C GLU A 97 1.30 -5.41 -28.54
N LYS A 98 2.02 -4.63 -27.74
CA LYS A 98 2.49 -3.28 -28.07
C LYS A 98 1.37 -2.39 -28.62
N PRO A 99 0.26 -2.24 -27.86
CA PRO A 99 -0.87 -1.45 -28.32
C PRO A 99 -0.48 0.00 -28.56
N ASP A 100 -1.25 0.73 -29.37
CA ASP A 100 -1.11 2.17 -29.46
C ASP A 100 -1.53 2.85 -28.14
N ALA A 101 -1.25 4.16 -27.99
CA ALA A 101 -1.54 4.88 -26.76
C ALA A 101 -3.04 4.89 -26.40
N LYS A 102 -3.94 4.89 -27.40
CA LYS A 102 -5.39 4.88 -27.13
C LYS A 102 -5.85 3.51 -26.64
N GLU A 103 -5.37 2.45 -27.24
CA GLU A 103 -5.71 1.10 -26.84
C GLU A 103 -5.09 0.74 -25.48
N MET A 104 -3.84 1.20 -25.19
CA MET A 104 -3.22 1.05 -23.88
C MET A 104 -4.09 1.72 -22.80
N ARG A 105 -4.53 2.95 -23.05
CA ARG A 105 -5.41 3.68 -22.13
C ARG A 105 -6.74 2.97 -21.93
N ARG A 106 -7.37 2.47 -23.00
CA ARG A 106 -8.62 1.71 -22.91
C ARG A 106 -8.45 0.46 -22.03
N GLN A 107 -7.37 -0.30 -22.24
CA GLN A 107 -7.07 -1.49 -21.45
C GLN A 107 -6.78 -1.13 -19.98
N PHE A 108 -6.12 -0.02 -19.73
CA PHE A 108 -5.89 0.49 -18.38
C PHE A 108 -7.21 0.88 -17.70
N GLU A 109 -8.07 1.64 -18.37
CA GLU A 109 -9.39 2.03 -17.85
C GLU A 109 -10.29 0.81 -17.57
N GLU A 110 -10.20 -0.24 -18.40
CA GLU A 110 -10.91 -1.51 -18.16
C GLU A 110 -10.45 -2.19 -16.87
N VAL A 111 -9.15 -2.19 -16.58
CA VAL A 111 -8.61 -2.73 -15.31
C VAL A 111 -9.04 -1.86 -14.14
N MET A 112 -8.94 -0.54 -14.26
CA MET A 112 -9.30 0.39 -13.17
C MET A 112 -10.80 0.40 -12.87
N GLY A 113 -11.65 0.16 -13.87
CA GLY A 113 -13.11 0.10 -13.74
C GLY A 113 -13.64 -1.20 -13.12
N ARG A 114 -12.78 -2.14 -12.73
CA ARG A 114 -13.22 -3.36 -12.04
C ARG A 114 -13.75 -3.04 -10.65
N PRO A 115 -14.81 -3.77 -10.21
CA PRO A 115 -15.40 -3.55 -8.90
C PRO A 115 -14.36 -3.80 -7.80
N GLU A 116 -14.37 -2.93 -6.81
CA GLU A 116 -13.56 -3.08 -5.61
C GLU A 116 -14.00 -4.29 -4.78
N GLN A 117 -13.13 -4.73 -3.86
CA GLN A 117 -13.46 -5.82 -2.95
C GLN A 117 -14.71 -5.49 -2.13
N LYS A 118 -15.49 -6.52 -1.84
CA LYS A 118 -16.73 -6.34 -1.10
C LYS A 118 -16.42 -5.91 0.33
N TRP A 119 -17.18 -4.96 0.84
CA TRP A 119 -16.99 -4.37 2.18
C TRP A 119 -16.85 -5.41 3.31
N TYR A 120 -17.57 -6.53 3.24
CA TYR A 120 -17.52 -7.56 4.27
C TYR A 120 -16.18 -8.32 4.32
N THR A 121 -15.44 -8.40 3.20
CA THR A 121 -14.09 -9.03 3.18
C THR A 121 -13.10 -8.20 3.98
N HIS A 122 -13.21 -6.88 3.93
CA HIS A 122 -12.40 -5.96 4.70
C HIS A 122 -12.64 -6.13 6.22
N TYR A 123 -13.90 -6.20 6.64
CA TYR A 123 -14.26 -6.48 8.04
C TYR A 123 -13.79 -7.87 8.48
N ALA A 124 -14.01 -8.90 7.66
CA ALA A 124 -13.56 -10.25 7.99
C ALA A 124 -12.03 -10.33 8.15
N ALA A 125 -11.28 -9.68 7.25
CA ALA A 125 -9.82 -9.63 7.33
C ALA A 125 -9.35 -8.90 8.59
N GLY A 126 -9.94 -7.74 8.93
CA GLY A 126 -9.60 -6.99 10.14
C GLY A 126 -9.89 -7.77 11.44
N ILE A 127 -11.07 -8.41 11.51
CA ILE A 127 -11.43 -9.22 12.69
C ILE A 127 -10.49 -10.42 12.84
N LEU A 128 -10.25 -11.17 11.76
CA LEU A 128 -9.36 -12.32 11.77
C LEU A 128 -7.91 -11.90 12.09
N GLY A 129 -7.46 -10.76 11.55
CA GLY A 129 -6.11 -10.24 11.80
C GLY A 129 -5.93 -9.84 13.25
N GLY A 130 -6.75 -8.91 13.77
CA GLY A 130 -6.62 -8.43 15.15
C GLY A 130 -6.80 -9.53 16.19
N THR A 131 -7.84 -10.35 16.03
CA THR A 131 -8.09 -11.48 16.95
C THR A 131 -7.02 -12.56 16.83
N GLY A 132 -6.60 -12.88 15.60
CA GLY A 132 -5.55 -13.88 15.36
C GLY A 132 -4.23 -13.51 16.00
N PHE A 133 -3.81 -12.25 15.89
CA PHE A 133 -2.61 -11.76 16.58
C PHE A 133 -2.79 -11.75 18.09
N ALA A 134 -3.95 -11.31 18.63
CA ALA A 134 -4.21 -11.33 20.05
C ALA A 134 -4.08 -12.76 20.63
N VAL A 135 -4.69 -13.75 19.99
CA VAL A 135 -4.59 -15.16 20.37
C VAL A 135 -3.14 -15.67 20.23
N PHE A 136 -2.45 -15.29 19.17
CA PHE A 136 -1.03 -15.65 18.96
C PHE A 136 -0.13 -15.13 20.10
N PHE A 137 -0.41 -13.95 20.63
CA PHE A 137 0.29 -13.37 21.79
C PHE A 137 -0.20 -13.88 23.14
N GLY A 138 -1.08 -14.89 23.16
CA GLY A 138 -1.48 -15.61 24.35
C GLY A 138 -2.70 -15.03 25.07
N CYS A 139 -3.60 -14.35 24.36
CA CYS A 139 -4.89 -13.94 24.91
C CYS A 139 -5.75 -15.15 25.26
N ASP A 140 -6.40 -15.08 26.43
CA ASP A 140 -7.42 -16.03 26.82
C ASP A 140 -8.73 -15.79 26.05
N ILE A 141 -9.70 -16.67 26.21
CA ILE A 141 -11.00 -16.59 25.49
C ILE A 141 -11.70 -15.26 25.76
N ARG A 142 -11.65 -14.73 26.98
CA ARG A 142 -12.26 -13.43 27.35
C ARG A 142 -11.58 -12.30 26.61
N ASP A 143 -10.25 -12.27 26.66
CA ASP A 143 -9.43 -11.27 25.98
C ASP A 143 -9.63 -11.32 24.46
N ALA A 144 -9.75 -12.53 23.88
CA ALA A 144 -10.01 -12.73 22.46
C ALA A 144 -11.38 -12.17 22.04
N ILE A 145 -12.41 -12.29 22.88
CA ILE A 145 -13.73 -11.68 22.59
C ILE A 145 -13.62 -10.15 22.54
N ILE A 146 -12.88 -9.57 23.48
CA ILE A 146 -12.64 -8.12 23.47
C ILE A 146 -11.82 -7.71 22.24
N ALA A 147 -10.80 -8.49 21.86
CA ALA A 147 -10.03 -8.24 20.63
C ALA A 147 -10.92 -8.24 19.38
N VAL A 148 -11.92 -9.14 19.28
CA VAL A 148 -12.94 -9.12 18.21
C VAL A 148 -13.70 -7.80 18.20
N ILE A 149 -14.22 -7.38 19.35
CA ILE A 149 -15.01 -6.15 19.46
C ILE A 149 -14.17 -4.93 19.06
N VAL A 150 -12.95 -4.84 19.60
CA VAL A 150 -12.01 -3.75 19.28
C VAL A 150 -11.68 -3.74 17.78
N SER A 151 -11.41 -4.91 17.19
CA SER A 151 -11.13 -5.01 15.75
C SER A 151 -12.30 -4.52 14.89
N ILE A 152 -13.53 -4.87 15.24
CA ILE A 152 -14.73 -4.38 14.54
C ILE A 152 -14.82 -2.85 14.62
N VAL A 153 -14.64 -2.30 15.82
CA VAL A 153 -14.71 -0.85 16.04
C VAL A 153 -13.59 -0.13 15.27
N ILE A 154 -12.37 -0.66 15.29
CA ILE A 154 -11.23 -0.07 14.58
C ILE A 154 -11.45 -0.08 13.06
N VAL A 155 -11.93 -1.19 12.49
CA VAL A 155 -12.23 -1.24 11.06
C VAL A 155 -13.36 -0.26 10.70
N ALA A 156 -14.42 -0.20 11.50
CA ALA A 156 -15.52 0.74 11.27
C ALA A 156 -15.08 2.21 11.41
N ALA A 157 -14.34 2.53 12.47
CA ALA A 157 -13.79 3.85 12.71
C ALA A 157 -12.77 4.24 11.62
N GLY A 158 -11.94 3.29 11.19
CA GLY A 158 -10.97 3.48 10.12
C GLY A 158 -11.65 3.85 8.81
N ASN A 159 -12.66 3.11 8.39
CA ASN A 159 -13.42 3.42 7.16
C ASN A 159 -14.08 4.82 7.24
N TRP A 160 -14.64 5.17 8.40
CA TRP A 160 -15.27 6.48 8.60
C TRP A 160 -14.25 7.62 8.60
N LEU A 161 -13.05 7.38 9.16
CA LEU A 161 -12.01 8.38 9.30
C LEU A 161 -11.22 8.57 8.00
N ALA A 162 -11.03 7.52 7.19
CA ALA A 162 -10.27 7.56 5.93
C ALA A 162 -10.82 8.59 4.94
N GLU A 163 -12.13 8.84 4.95
CA GLU A 163 -12.75 9.87 4.11
C GLU A 163 -12.49 11.30 4.59
N ARG A 164 -12.15 11.48 5.87
CA ARG A 164 -12.06 12.78 6.54
C ARG A 164 -10.64 13.22 6.84
N GLU A 165 -9.79 12.28 7.17
CA GLU A 165 -8.42 12.55 7.60
C GLU A 165 -7.42 11.96 6.60
N LYS A 166 -6.72 12.84 5.90
CA LYS A 166 -5.69 12.48 4.91
C LYS A 166 -4.29 12.34 5.54
N ASN A 167 -4.10 12.85 6.75
CA ASN A 167 -2.84 12.73 7.44
C ASN A 167 -2.74 11.36 8.11
N LEU A 168 -1.88 10.50 7.57
CA LEU A 168 -1.68 9.13 8.07
C LEU A 168 -1.29 9.07 9.55
N LEU A 169 -0.51 10.06 10.04
CA LEU A 169 -0.13 10.14 11.46
C LEU A 169 -1.35 10.41 12.34
N ALA A 170 -2.16 11.42 12.00
CA ALA A 170 -3.36 11.76 12.73
C ALA A 170 -4.37 10.61 12.71
N TYR A 171 -4.56 9.98 11.55
CA TYR A 171 -5.41 8.80 11.36
C TYR A 171 -5.03 7.67 12.32
N ASN A 172 -3.76 7.26 12.31
CA ASN A 172 -3.29 6.17 13.16
C ASN A 172 -3.36 6.52 14.65
N LEU A 173 -3.05 7.76 15.03
CA LEU A 173 -3.11 8.22 16.42
C LEU A 173 -4.55 8.17 16.96
N ILE A 174 -5.52 8.61 16.17
CA ILE A 174 -6.94 8.58 16.58
C ILE A 174 -7.41 7.13 16.74
N LEU A 175 -7.09 6.24 15.79
CA LEU A 175 -7.48 4.83 15.87
C LEU A 175 -6.81 4.12 17.06
N SER A 176 -5.53 4.39 17.31
CA SER A 176 -4.82 3.84 18.47
C SER A 176 -5.46 4.31 19.78
N PHE A 177 -5.81 5.59 19.89
CA PHE A 177 -6.47 6.13 21.09
C PHE A 177 -7.85 5.49 21.30
N ILE A 178 -8.64 5.30 20.26
CA ILE A 178 -9.94 4.61 20.33
C ILE A 178 -9.74 3.17 20.80
N ALA A 179 -8.78 2.44 20.25
CA ALA A 179 -8.46 1.07 20.63
C ALA A 179 -8.14 0.97 22.10
N GLU A 180 -7.18 1.80 22.55
CA GLU A 180 -6.70 1.84 23.94
C GLU A 180 -7.81 2.15 24.92
N MET A 181 -8.64 3.15 24.64
CA MET A 181 -9.77 3.51 25.49
C MET A 181 -10.74 2.33 25.69
N ILE A 182 -11.03 1.57 24.63
CA ILE A 182 -11.94 0.41 24.72
C ILE A 182 -11.28 -0.71 25.53
N ILE A 183 -9.99 -0.97 25.31
CA ILE A 183 -9.24 -2.01 26.01
C ILE A 183 -9.20 -1.69 27.53
N LEU A 184 -8.78 -0.49 27.91
CA LEU A 184 -8.72 -0.05 29.32
C LEU A 184 -10.10 -0.11 30.00
N LEU A 185 -11.16 0.34 29.32
CA LEU A 185 -12.51 0.24 29.87
C LEU A 185 -12.93 -1.21 30.06
N SER A 186 -12.58 -2.10 29.13
CA SER A 186 -12.91 -3.52 29.22
C SER A 186 -12.23 -4.20 30.42
N VAL A 187 -10.96 -3.88 30.66
CA VAL A 187 -10.21 -4.37 31.84
C VAL A 187 -10.79 -3.78 33.14
N LYS A 188 -11.05 -2.47 33.16
CA LYS A 188 -11.63 -1.80 34.34
C LYS A 188 -12.99 -2.38 34.78
N PHE A 189 -13.81 -2.80 33.80
CA PHE A 189 -15.11 -3.43 34.05
C PHE A 189 -15.02 -4.95 34.29
N GLY A 190 -13.82 -5.54 34.25
CA GLY A 190 -13.60 -6.98 34.44
C GLY A 190 -14.03 -7.88 33.29
N PHE A 191 -14.14 -7.32 32.08
CA PHE A 191 -14.46 -8.08 30.85
C PHE A 191 -13.21 -8.68 30.22
N ALA A 192 -12.03 -8.14 30.49
CA ALA A 192 -10.74 -8.63 30.05
C ALA A 192 -9.76 -8.70 31.22
N ASP A 193 -8.78 -9.61 31.11
CA ASP A 193 -7.82 -9.87 32.18
C ASP A 193 -6.41 -9.33 31.85
N HIS A 194 -6.04 -9.25 30.56
CA HIS A 194 -4.68 -8.91 30.11
C HIS A 194 -4.71 -7.84 29.01
N GLU A 195 -4.63 -6.57 29.41
CA GLU A 195 -4.66 -5.43 28.47
C GLU A 195 -3.49 -5.46 27.48
N GLU A 196 -2.26 -5.78 27.94
CA GLU A 196 -1.06 -5.77 27.10
C GLU A 196 -1.16 -6.77 25.94
N ARG A 197 -1.78 -7.91 26.12
CA ARG A 197 -1.90 -8.93 25.09
C ARG A 197 -2.89 -8.52 24.01
N ILE A 198 -4.02 -7.94 24.41
CA ILE A 198 -5.02 -7.41 23.50
C ILE A 198 -4.42 -6.25 22.71
N MET A 199 -3.72 -5.33 23.41
CA MET A 199 -3.07 -4.16 22.79
C MET A 199 -2.07 -4.57 21.73
N ILE A 200 -1.15 -5.51 22.02
CA ILE A 200 -0.18 -5.99 21.04
C ILE A 200 -0.88 -6.56 19.80
N GLY A 201 -1.95 -7.34 19.98
CA GLY A 201 -2.74 -7.88 18.87
C GLY A 201 -3.35 -6.79 17.98
N ILE A 202 -3.93 -5.75 18.60
CA ILE A 202 -4.55 -4.64 17.87
C ILE A 202 -3.51 -3.72 17.22
N VAL A 203 -2.36 -3.48 17.88
CA VAL A 203 -1.25 -2.72 17.28
C VAL A 203 -0.75 -3.39 16.01
N MET A 204 -0.66 -4.72 15.99
CA MET A 204 -0.28 -5.46 14.78
C MET A 204 -1.29 -5.30 13.63
N LEU A 205 -2.57 -5.06 13.94
CA LEU A 205 -3.57 -4.72 12.93
C LEU A 205 -3.36 -3.32 12.34
N LEU A 206 -2.92 -2.36 13.16
CA LEU A 206 -2.70 -0.97 12.76
C LEU A 206 -1.36 -0.75 12.03
N ILE A 207 -0.35 -1.58 12.32
CA ILE A 207 0.95 -1.49 11.65
C ILE A 207 0.82 -2.04 10.22
N SER A 208 1.24 -1.24 9.24
CA SER A 208 1.34 -1.71 7.85
C SER A 208 2.52 -2.68 7.68
N GLY A 209 2.26 -3.98 7.87
CA GLY A 209 3.26 -5.02 7.67
C GLY A 209 3.86 -5.02 6.26
N LEU A 210 3.06 -4.65 5.25
CA LEU A 210 3.52 -4.56 3.87
C LEU A 210 4.55 -3.44 3.69
N SER A 211 4.25 -2.23 4.17
CA SER A 211 5.20 -1.10 4.08
C SER A 211 6.49 -1.39 4.84
N THR A 212 6.39 -2.04 6.01
CA THR A 212 7.57 -2.47 6.78
C THR A 212 8.41 -3.48 5.99
N THR A 213 7.78 -4.51 5.43
CA THR A 213 8.47 -5.57 4.67
C THR A 213 9.10 -4.99 3.40
N ASN A 214 8.37 -4.15 2.65
CA ASN A 214 8.90 -3.49 1.47
C ASN A 214 10.06 -2.56 1.85
N GLY A 215 9.94 -1.80 2.94
CA GLY A 215 11.01 -0.92 3.40
C GLY A 215 12.30 -1.68 3.76
N ILE A 216 12.21 -2.79 4.49
CA ILE A 216 13.37 -3.64 4.80
C ILE A 216 13.99 -4.19 3.51
N ARG A 217 13.17 -4.65 2.58
CA ARG A 217 13.64 -5.18 1.29
C ARG A 217 14.34 -4.11 0.45
N ASP A 218 13.76 -2.91 0.35
CA ASP A 218 14.36 -1.78 -0.38
C ASP A 218 15.74 -1.44 0.21
N LEU A 219 15.87 -1.40 1.56
CA LEU A 219 17.16 -1.20 2.24
C LEU A 219 18.17 -2.30 1.90
N LEU A 220 17.77 -3.58 1.87
CA LEU A 220 18.64 -4.69 1.50
C LEU A 220 19.09 -4.62 0.04
N GLN A 221 18.29 -4.02 -0.82
CA GLN A 221 18.61 -3.76 -2.24
C GLN A 221 19.39 -2.46 -2.43
N LYS A 222 19.80 -1.79 -1.33
CA LYS A 222 20.54 -0.52 -1.32
C LYS A 222 19.73 0.68 -1.83
N ASP A 223 18.43 0.56 -1.96
CA ASP A 223 17.52 1.68 -2.17
C ASP A 223 17.15 2.30 -0.82
N PHE A 224 18.05 3.09 -0.28
CA PHE A 224 17.90 3.69 1.04
C PHE A 224 16.78 4.74 1.09
N ILE A 225 16.48 5.40 -0.02
CA ILE A 225 15.44 6.44 -0.07
C ILE A 225 14.07 5.77 0.06
N SER A 226 13.76 4.83 -0.81
CA SER A 226 12.47 4.10 -0.77
C SER A 226 12.32 3.34 0.53
N GLY A 227 13.38 2.65 0.99
CA GLY A 227 13.36 1.90 2.22
C GLY A 227 13.07 2.77 3.44
N SER A 228 13.73 3.93 3.55
CA SER A 228 13.48 4.87 4.65
C SER A 228 12.06 5.43 4.62
N ILE A 229 11.55 5.83 3.46
CA ILE A 229 10.17 6.33 3.31
C ILE A 229 9.17 5.25 3.74
N ASN A 230 9.32 4.01 3.28
CA ASN A 230 8.41 2.91 3.62
C ASN A 230 8.44 2.59 5.12
N ILE A 231 9.61 2.58 5.76
CA ILE A 231 9.73 2.35 7.20
C ILE A 231 9.12 3.53 7.97
N MET A 232 9.42 4.77 7.61
CA MET A 232 8.83 5.94 8.27
C MET A 232 7.30 5.94 8.17
N ASN A 233 6.73 5.54 7.04
CA ASN A 233 5.28 5.43 6.88
C ASN A 233 4.65 4.30 7.72
N SER A 234 5.41 3.28 8.10
CA SER A 234 4.93 2.15 8.90
C SER A 234 5.06 2.34 10.41
N MET A 235 5.95 3.24 10.88
CA MET A 235 6.29 3.41 12.30
C MET A 235 5.35 4.29 13.17
N PRO A 236 4.46 5.16 12.65
CA PRO A 236 3.72 6.11 13.49
C PRO A 236 2.95 5.47 14.65
N VAL A 237 2.44 4.26 14.44
CA VAL A 237 1.65 3.52 15.45
C VAL A 237 2.54 2.96 16.55
N SER A 238 3.70 2.42 16.21
CA SER A 238 4.63 1.80 17.17
C SER A 238 5.19 2.81 18.18
N TYR A 239 5.47 4.03 17.74
CA TYR A 239 6.06 5.07 18.60
C TYR A 239 5.07 5.64 19.62
N THR A 240 3.80 5.77 19.28
CA THR A 240 2.77 6.28 20.20
C THR A 240 2.46 5.30 21.32
N HIS A 241 2.45 3.99 21.05
CA HIS A 241 2.21 2.95 22.06
C HIS A 241 3.38 2.77 23.02
N LEU A 242 4.63 2.83 22.55
CA LEU A 242 5.81 2.72 23.42
C LEU A 242 5.86 3.85 24.46
N ARG A 243 5.47 5.08 24.08
CA ARG A 243 5.49 6.24 24.98
C ARG A 243 4.38 6.22 26.03
N ALA A 244 3.24 5.62 25.74
CA ALA A 244 2.16 5.47 26.74
C ALA A 244 2.60 4.54 27.88
N HIS A 245 3.37 3.49 27.59
CA HIS A 245 3.89 2.56 28.59
C HIS A 245 5.02 3.13 29.47
N GLU A 246 5.83 4.09 28.95
CA GLU A 246 6.90 4.73 29.72
C GLU A 246 6.40 5.78 30.74
N THR A 247 5.16 6.26 30.60
CA THR A 247 4.58 7.26 31.51
C THR A 247 3.92 6.66 32.75
N GLU A 248 3.81 5.34 32.87
CA GLU A 248 3.26 4.63 34.02
C GLU A 248 4.34 3.98 34.92
N LEU A 249 5.62 4.20 34.67
CA LEU A 249 6.74 3.86 35.52
C LEU A 249 7.28 5.11 36.26
#